data_fbd1ca94f309ff58853ef2f87ee39480
#
_entry.id   fbd1ca94f309ff58853ef2f87ee39480
#
_cell.length_a   1.000
_cell.length_b   1.000
_cell.length_c   1.000
_cell.angle_alpha   90.00
_cell.angle_beta   90.00
_cell.angle_gamma   90.00
#
_symmetry.space_group_name_H-M   'P 1'
#
loop_
_entity.id
_entity.type
_entity.pdbx_description
1 polymer ?
#
loop_
_entity_poly.entity_id
_entity_poly.type
_entity_poly.pdbx_seq_one_letter_code
_entity_poly.pdbx_strand_id
1 'polypeptide(L)'
;EYVTYGIKWKVWLEKIVKKSGKKITIKSIGSDYYTKIYNKFVNQKSKKNNKILYIPNSFLGEIRVFPFAKIVDPILFDWQKYLIEVLQKNGFDVIYKKHPKGFLNEINFLGGLSSFQSTKPMIEALEDADMVLCDTAGSAFVESLCAGKNIVLINHLQRPFDLSSKPDLKKAVKIIDAYWEANILKIDEKKLIDSFTNFDIKKVDITKVTKDYYLSRE
;
A
#
# COMPACT_ATOMS: atom_id res chain seq x y z
N GLU A 1 19.46 11.79 19.09
CA GLU A 1 19.73 10.92 17.94
C GLU A 1 18.40 10.42 17.35
N TYR A 2 18.30 10.40 16.03
CA TYR A 2 17.18 9.79 15.31
C TYR A 2 17.69 8.71 14.36
N VAL A 3 16.87 7.69 14.18
CA VAL A 3 17.17 6.55 13.32
C VAL A 3 16.13 6.48 12.19
N THR A 4 16.58 6.23 10.96
CA THR A 4 15.73 6.07 9.79
C THR A 4 15.96 4.72 9.11
N TYR A 5 14.95 4.25 8.36
CA TYR A 5 15.05 2.97 7.65
C TYR A 5 15.85 3.03 6.35
N GLY A 6 16.08 4.21 5.78
CA GLY A 6 16.81 4.34 4.53
C GLY A 6 17.41 5.72 4.33
N ILE A 7 18.40 5.79 3.44
CA ILE A 7 19.18 7.02 3.19
C ILE A 7 18.31 8.20 2.74
N LYS A 8 17.25 7.96 1.97
CA LYS A 8 16.33 9.01 1.51
C LYS A 8 15.57 9.66 2.67
N TRP A 9 15.15 8.86 3.65
CA TRP A 9 14.52 9.37 4.87
C TRP A 9 15.49 10.19 5.72
N LYS A 10 16.75 9.74 5.83
CA LYS A 10 17.80 10.50 6.51
C LYS A 10 17.98 11.86 5.88
N VAL A 11 18.24 11.91 4.57
CA VAL A 11 18.45 13.18 3.83
C VAL A 11 17.26 14.13 3.97
N TRP A 12 16.04 13.61 3.92
CA TRP A 12 14.83 14.41 4.11
C TRP A 12 14.74 14.98 5.54
N LEU A 13 14.99 14.15 6.55
CA LEU A 13 14.93 14.57 7.95
C LEU A 13 16.04 15.56 8.31
N GLU A 14 17.26 15.39 7.78
CA GLU A 14 18.38 16.33 7.93
C GLU A 14 18.02 17.74 7.43
N LYS A 15 17.31 17.83 6.30
CA LYS A 15 16.82 19.12 5.77
C LYS A 15 15.83 19.79 6.72
N ILE A 16 14.94 19.05 7.36
CA ILE A 16 13.98 19.56 8.34
C ILE A 16 14.71 20.03 9.60
N VAL A 17 15.62 19.21 10.13
CA VAL A 17 16.41 19.53 11.33
C VAL A 17 17.25 20.78 11.11
N LYS A 18 17.90 20.90 9.95
CA LYS A 18 18.66 22.10 9.59
C LYS A 18 17.80 23.37 9.61
N LYS A 19 16.56 23.30 9.09
CA LYS A 19 15.62 24.43 9.12
C LYS A 19 15.16 24.79 10.53
N SER A 20 15.14 23.84 11.46
CA SER A 20 14.72 24.07 12.85
C SER A 20 15.83 24.65 13.75
N GLY A 21 17.06 24.80 13.24
CA GLY A 21 18.22 25.24 14.01
C GLY A 21 18.71 24.26 15.08
N LYS A 22 18.12 23.07 15.16
CA LYS A 22 18.51 22.06 16.16
C LYS A 22 19.71 21.23 15.69
N LYS A 23 20.56 20.85 16.64
CA LYS A 23 21.67 19.90 16.39
C LYS A 23 21.21 18.49 16.76
N ILE A 24 20.86 17.68 15.77
CA ILE A 24 20.38 16.32 15.94
C ILE A 24 21.16 15.41 15.00
N THR A 25 21.73 14.34 15.54
CA THR A 25 22.39 13.28 14.74
C THR A 25 21.32 12.36 14.16
N ILE A 26 21.39 12.12 12.85
CA ILE A 26 20.47 11.22 12.14
C ILE A 26 21.28 10.12 11.49
N LYS A 27 20.91 8.85 11.75
CA LYS A 27 21.53 7.66 11.16
C LYS A 27 20.54 6.87 10.34
N SER A 28 21.01 6.29 9.24
CA SER A 28 20.24 5.31 8.47
C SER A 28 20.76 3.90 8.79
N ILE A 29 19.89 3.05 9.33
CA ILE A 29 20.27 1.67 9.75
C ILE A 29 19.59 0.59 8.92
N GLY A 30 18.72 0.95 7.97
CA GLY A 30 17.87 -0.01 7.28
C GLY A 30 16.83 -0.64 8.20
N SER A 31 16.09 -1.60 7.68
CA SER A 31 15.14 -2.40 8.46
C SER A 31 15.41 -3.88 8.22
N ASP A 32 15.74 -4.62 9.27
CA ASP A 32 15.94 -6.07 9.18
C ASP A 32 14.66 -6.79 8.76
N TYR A 33 13.50 -6.30 9.22
CA TYR A 33 12.21 -6.84 8.81
C TYR A 33 11.98 -6.68 7.30
N TYR A 34 12.14 -5.48 6.75
CA TYR A 34 11.97 -5.23 5.33
C TYR A 34 13.07 -5.89 4.49
N THR A 35 14.27 -6.02 5.01
CA THR A 35 15.36 -6.76 4.37
C THR A 35 15.02 -8.24 4.23
N LYS A 36 14.42 -8.87 5.25
CA LYS A 36 13.96 -10.27 5.16
C LYS A 36 12.89 -10.44 4.06
N ILE A 37 11.93 -9.52 3.97
CA ILE A 37 10.92 -9.55 2.91
C ILE A 37 11.60 -9.42 1.54
N TYR A 38 12.44 -8.42 1.35
CA TYR A 38 13.15 -8.20 0.09
C TYR A 38 13.93 -9.45 -0.35
N ASN A 39 14.73 -10.04 0.55
CA ASN A 39 15.54 -11.23 0.24
C ASN A 39 14.67 -12.43 -0.12
N LYS A 40 13.50 -12.58 0.52
CA LYS A 40 12.57 -13.67 0.19
C LYS A 40 12.01 -13.55 -1.24
N PHE A 41 11.75 -12.33 -1.72
CA PHE A 41 11.04 -12.10 -2.98
C PHE A 41 11.94 -11.67 -4.15
N VAL A 42 13.15 -11.17 -3.91
CA VAL A 42 14.00 -10.57 -4.94
C VAL A 42 14.28 -11.49 -6.15
N ASN A 43 14.40 -12.79 -5.90
CA ASN A 43 14.67 -13.81 -6.91
C ASN A 43 13.41 -14.57 -7.37
N GLN A 44 12.24 -14.25 -6.84
CA GLN A 44 11.01 -14.92 -7.25
C GLN A 44 10.58 -14.44 -8.64
N LYS A 45 10.20 -15.40 -9.49
CA LYS A 45 9.60 -15.10 -10.78
C LYS A 45 8.13 -14.71 -10.57
N SER A 46 7.66 -13.74 -11.35
CA SER A 46 6.24 -13.39 -11.40
C SER A 46 5.40 -14.60 -11.81
N LYS A 47 4.31 -14.85 -11.10
CA LYS A 47 3.38 -15.95 -11.38
C LYS A 47 2.49 -15.68 -12.60
N LYS A 48 2.46 -14.42 -13.09
CA LYS A 48 1.60 -13.96 -14.19
C LYS A 48 0.15 -14.45 -14.05
N ASN A 49 -0.39 -14.32 -12.85
CA ASN A 49 -1.79 -14.64 -12.56
C ASN A 49 -2.64 -13.36 -12.53
N ASN A 50 -3.96 -13.49 -12.73
CA ASN A 50 -4.89 -12.37 -12.64
C ASN A 50 -5.31 -12.04 -11.19
N LYS A 51 -4.47 -12.42 -10.20
CA LYS A 51 -4.80 -12.25 -8.77
C LYS A 51 -4.32 -10.89 -8.27
N ILE A 52 -5.23 -10.15 -7.66
CA ILE A 52 -4.96 -8.89 -7.00
C ILE A 52 -5.13 -9.07 -5.49
N LEU A 53 -4.07 -8.82 -4.73
CA LEU A 53 -4.16 -8.70 -3.28
C LEU A 53 -4.65 -7.28 -2.96
N TYR A 54 -5.92 -7.16 -2.58
CA TYR A 54 -6.49 -5.91 -2.14
C TYR A 54 -6.24 -5.69 -0.65
N ILE A 55 -5.55 -4.60 -0.31
CA ILE A 55 -5.19 -4.20 1.04
C ILE A 55 -6.00 -2.93 1.38
N PRO A 56 -7.18 -3.09 1.97
CA PRO A 56 -8.07 -1.97 2.27
C PRO A 56 -7.64 -1.20 3.51
N ASN A 57 -8.23 -0.02 3.68
CA ASN A 57 -8.29 0.64 4.98
C ASN A 57 -9.15 -0.16 5.95
N SER A 58 -8.77 -0.12 7.23
CA SER A 58 -9.57 -0.69 8.30
C SER A 58 -10.80 0.17 8.57
N PHE A 59 -11.90 -0.47 8.94
CA PHE A 59 -13.09 0.20 9.46
C PHE A 59 -12.81 0.85 10.82
N LEU A 60 -13.51 1.94 11.15
CA LEU A 60 -13.39 2.62 12.44
C LEU A 60 -13.84 1.75 13.59
N GLY A 61 -14.92 0.97 13.41
CA GLY A 61 -15.40 0.01 14.39
C GLY A 61 -14.35 -1.06 14.73
N GLU A 62 -13.38 -1.32 13.84
CA GLU A 62 -12.25 -2.21 14.09
C GLU A 62 -11.09 -1.52 14.83
N ILE A 63 -11.01 -0.18 14.75
CA ILE A 63 -9.92 0.60 15.31
C ILE A 63 -10.49 1.62 16.29
N ARG A 64 -10.61 1.30 17.55
CA ARG A 64 -11.21 2.15 18.61
C ARG A 64 -10.52 3.50 18.87
N VAL A 65 -9.60 3.98 18.02
CA VAL A 65 -8.64 5.03 18.43
C VAL A 65 -8.60 6.27 17.52
N PHE A 66 -9.39 6.38 16.43
CA PHE A 66 -9.24 7.55 15.54
C PHE A 66 -10.47 8.44 15.40
N PRO A 67 -10.52 9.57 16.15
CA PRO A 67 -11.58 10.60 15.98
C PRO A 67 -11.44 11.40 14.68
N PHE A 68 -10.44 11.14 13.83
CA PHE A 68 -10.11 11.96 12.66
C PHE A 68 -10.36 11.27 11.30
N ALA A 69 -11.06 10.15 11.28
CA ALA A 69 -11.39 9.53 10.00
C ALA A 69 -12.39 10.40 9.23
N LYS A 70 -11.97 10.84 8.05
CA LYS A 70 -12.78 11.65 7.15
C LYS A 70 -13.85 10.84 6.41
N ILE A 71 -13.77 9.52 6.44
CA ILE A 71 -14.69 8.59 5.79
C ILE A 71 -15.25 7.67 6.86
N VAL A 72 -16.56 7.65 7.00
CA VAL A 72 -17.28 6.78 7.95
C VAL A 72 -17.42 5.36 7.40
N ASP A 73 -17.58 4.38 8.28
CA ASP A 73 -17.58 2.96 7.93
C ASP A 73 -18.58 2.56 6.84
N PRO A 74 -19.83 3.05 6.79
CA PRO A 74 -20.76 2.71 5.71
C PRO A 74 -20.22 3.13 4.33
N ILE A 75 -19.67 4.33 4.22
CA ILE A 75 -19.10 4.81 2.95
C ILE A 75 -17.83 4.00 2.59
N LEU A 76 -17.02 3.66 3.59
CA LEU A 76 -15.83 2.85 3.37
C LEU A 76 -16.19 1.42 2.94
N PHE A 77 -17.29 0.86 3.48
CA PHE A 77 -17.84 -0.42 3.08
C PHE A 77 -18.29 -0.41 1.61
N ASP A 78 -19.10 0.57 1.22
CA ASP A 78 -19.56 0.73 -0.16
C ASP A 78 -18.40 0.94 -1.13
N TRP A 79 -17.39 1.70 -0.71
CA TRP A 79 -16.16 1.90 -1.47
C TRP A 79 -15.39 0.60 -1.70
N GLN A 80 -15.15 -0.18 -0.66
CA GLN A 80 -14.41 -1.44 -0.76
C GLN A 80 -15.17 -2.46 -1.60
N LYS A 81 -16.49 -2.55 -1.41
CA LYS A 81 -17.39 -3.36 -2.23
C LYS A 81 -17.29 -2.98 -3.70
N TYR A 82 -17.46 -1.70 -4.00
CA TYR A 82 -17.36 -1.16 -5.36
C TYR A 82 -16.04 -1.52 -6.05
N LEU A 83 -14.91 -1.35 -5.37
CA LEU A 83 -13.60 -1.72 -5.93
C LEU A 83 -13.49 -3.21 -6.25
N ILE A 84 -13.96 -4.07 -5.35
CA ILE A 84 -13.97 -5.53 -5.58
C ILE A 84 -14.81 -5.87 -6.81
N GLU A 85 -16.03 -5.33 -6.90
CA GLU A 85 -16.94 -5.56 -8.03
C GLU A 85 -16.35 -5.08 -9.37
N VAL A 86 -15.73 -3.90 -9.39
CA VAL A 86 -15.06 -3.37 -10.61
C VAL A 86 -13.94 -4.30 -11.05
N LEU A 87 -13.09 -4.76 -10.13
CA LEU A 87 -11.97 -5.65 -10.46
C LEU A 87 -12.47 -7.01 -10.96
N GLN A 88 -13.43 -7.62 -10.28
CA GLN A 88 -14.00 -8.93 -10.66
C GLN A 88 -14.71 -8.88 -12.00
N LYS A 89 -15.51 -7.83 -12.27
CA LYS A 89 -16.17 -7.61 -13.56
C LYS A 89 -15.17 -7.54 -14.73
N ASN A 90 -13.93 -7.14 -14.46
CA ASN A 90 -12.85 -7.06 -15.43
C ASN A 90 -11.91 -8.29 -15.42
N GLY A 91 -12.33 -9.40 -14.83
CA GLY A 91 -11.64 -10.70 -14.91
C GLY A 91 -10.49 -10.88 -13.91
N PHE A 92 -10.40 -10.04 -12.87
CA PHE A 92 -9.42 -10.22 -11.82
C PHE A 92 -9.97 -11.07 -10.66
N ASP A 93 -9.13 -11.94 -10.14
CA ASP A 93 -9.33 -12.67 -8.90
C ASP A 93 -8.91 -11.78 -7.72
N VAL A 94 -9.85 -11.36 -6.88
CA VAL A 94 -9.57 -10.47 -5.75
C VAL A 94 -9.38 -11.24 -4.47
N ILE A 95 -8.17 -11.15 -3.90
CA ILE A 95 -7.84 -11.63 -2.56
C ILE A 95 -7.99 -10.46 -1.60
N TYR A 96 -9.06 -10.42 -0.82
CA TYR A 96 -9.26 -9.39 0.20
C TYR A 96 -8.39 -9.65 1.42
N LYS A 97 -7.45 -8.74 1.72
CA LYS A 97 -6.56 -8.85 2.88
C LYS A 97 -7.19 -8.20 4.09
N LYS A 98 -7.83 -9.01 4.93
CA LYS A 98 -8.42 -8.52 6.18
C LYS A 98 -7.34 -7.89 7.07
N HIS A 99 -7.66 -6.73 7.65
CA HIS A 99 -6.77 -6.06 8.60
C HIS A 99 -6.66 -6.89 9.89
N PRO A 100 -5.45 -7.07 10.47
CA PRO A 100 -5.29 -7.92 11.66
C PRO A 100 -6.17 -7.53 12.85
N LYS A 101 -6.44 -6.24 13.03
CA LYS A 101 -7.35 -5.76 14.09
C LYS A 101 -8.81 -6.14 13.86
N GLY A 102 -9.23 -6.36 12.63
CA GLY A 102 -10.58 -6.79 12.28
C GLY A 102 -10.91 -8.22 12.71
N PHE A 103 -9.91 -9.03 13.08
CA PHE A 103 -10.15 -10.37 13.62
C PHE A 103 -10.82 -10.37 15.00
N LEU A 104 -10.69 -9.28 15.74
CA LEU A 104 -11.25 -9.17 17.09
C LEU A 104 -12.78 -9.13 17.11
N ASN A 105 -13.42 -8.86 15.97
CA ASN A 105 -14.86 -8.62 15.91
C ASN A 105 -15.65 -9.72 15.14
N GLU A 106 -15.01 -10.79 14.67
CA GLU A 106 -15.62 -11.92 13.93
C GLU A 106 -16.51 -11.50 12.73
N ILE A 107 -16.69 -10.21 12.49
CA ILE A 107 -17.59 -9.66 11.47
C ILE A 107 -16.88 -9.71 10.11
N ASN A 108 -17.46 -10.46 9.19
CA ASN A 108 -16.98 -10.57 7.84
C ASN A 108 -17.88 -9.76 6.89
N PHE A 109 -17.68 -8.44 6.88
CA PHE A 109 -18.51 -7.52 6.08
C PHE A 109 -18.46 -7.79 4.56
N LEU A 110 -17.35 -8.31 4.05
CA LEU A 110 -17.11 -8.45 2.62
C LEU A 110 -16.83 -9.92 2.20
N GLY A 111 -17.04 -10.88 3.09
CA GLY A 111 -16.62 -12.28 2.88
C GLY A 111 -17.32 -13.01 1.75
N GLY A 112 -18.47 -12.53 1.29
CA GLY A 112 -19.19 -13.10 0.15
C GLY A 112 -18.88 -12.43 -1.19
N LEU A 113 -18.13 -11.34 -1.17
CA LEU A 113 -17.91 -10.51 -2.37
C LEU A 113 -16.54 -10.74 -3.02
N SER A 114 -15.50 -11.05 -2.23
CA SER A 114 -14.17 -11.35 -2.77
C SER A 114 -14.05 -12.82 -3.16
N SER A 115 -13.17 -13.12 -4.12
CA SER A 115 -12.87 -14.51 -4.52
C SER A 115 -12.28 -15.29 -3.35
N PHE A 116 -11.54 -14.62 -2.49
CA PHE A 116 -10.94 -15.21 -1.28
C PHE A 116 -10.61 -14.16 -0.23
N GLN A 117 -10.85 -14.46 1.04
CA GLN A 117 -10.45 -13.62 2.15
C GLN A 117 -9.16 -14.16 2.81
N SER A 118 -8.09 -13.38 2.80
CA SER A 118 -6.83 -13.78 3.41
C SER A 118 -6.72 -13.32 4.86
N THR A 119 -6.54 -14.29 5.75
CA THR A 119 -6.17 -14.09 7.16
C THR A 119 -4.68 -14.32 7.41
N LYS A 120 -3.95 -14.81 6.40
CA LYS A 120 -2.51 -15.08 6.46
C LYS A 120 -1.72 -13.84 6.88
N PRO A 121 -0.55 -13.99 7.53
CA PRO A 121 0.43 -12.91 7.65
C PRO A 121 0.72 -12.24 6.30
N MET A 122 1.07 -10.96 6.31
CA MET A 122 1.24 -10.18 5.06
C MET A 122 2.26 -10.81 4.11
N ILE A 123 3.38 -11.29 4.65
CA ILE A 123 4.46 -11.94 3.86
C ILE A 123 3.93 -13.18 3.11
N GLU A 124 3.05 -13.96 3.73
CA GLU A 124 2.46 -15.14 3.11
C GLU A 124 1.40 -14.78 2.08
N ALA A 125 0.56 -13.76 2.39
CA ALA A 125 -0.43 -13.27 1.44
C ALA A 125 0.20 -12.71 0.16
N LEU A 126 1.39 -12.09 0.26
CA LEU A 126 2.16 -11.61 -0.90
C LEU A 126 2.66 -12.73 -1.82
N GLU A 127 2.72 -13.98 -1.35
CA GLU A 127 3.07 -15.12 -2.21
C GLU A 127 1.95 -15.51 -3.18
N ASP A 128 0.72 -15.16 -2.86
CA ASP A 128 -0.46 -15.58 -3.62
C ASP A 128 -0.76 -14.69 -4.83
N ALA A 129 -0.23 -13.45 -4.86
CA ALA A 129 -0.50 -12.49 -5.93
C ALA A 129 0.74 -11.66 -6.31
N ASP A 130 0.86 -11.33 -7.59
CA ASP A 130 1.91 -10.41 -8.09
C ASP A 130 1.45 -8.96 -8.17
N MET A 131 0.14 -8.73 -8.17
CA MET A 131 -0.49 -7.42 -8.20
C MET A 131 -1.09 -7.07 -6.84
N VAL A 132 -0.93 -5.82 -6.42
CA VAL A 132 -1.41 -5.34 -5.12
C VAL A 132 -2.16 -4.03 -5.31
N LEU A 133 -3.36 -3.95 -4.75
CA LEU A 133 -4.13 -2.72 -4.63
C LEU A 133 -4.08 -2.26 -3.17
N CYS A 134 -3.66 -1.01 -2.94
CA CYS A 134 -3.61 -0.42 -1.60
C CYS A 134 -4.48 0.82 -1.51
N ASP A 135 -5.33 0.91 -0.48
CA ASP A 135 -6.07 2.13 -0.15
C ASP A 135 -5.22 3.17 0.60
N THR A 136 -4.11 2.76 1.17
CA THR A 136 -3.20 3.66 1.89
C THR A 136 -1.75 3.22 1.79
N ALA A 137 -0.84 4.19 1.93
CA ALA A 137 0.60 3.95 2.00
C ALA A 137 1.05 3.58 3.44
N GLY A 138 0.42 2.55 4.04
CA GLY A 138 0.76 2.03 5.36
C GLY A 138 1.91 0.99 5.35
N SER A 139 2.08 0.24 6.45
CA SER A 139 3.11 -0.80 6.55
C SER A 139 2.96 -1.89 5.48
N ALA A 140 1.74 -2.32 5.21
CA ALA A 140 1.48 -3.35 4.19
C ALA A 140 1.84 -2.88 2.76
N PHE A 141 1.70 -1.58 2.46
CA PHE A 141 2.22 -0.98 1.23
C PHE A 141 3.75 -1.11 1.16
N VAL A 142 4.46 -0.78 2.26
CA VAL A 142 5.93 -0.91 2.30
C VAL A 142 6.37 -2.36 2.15
N GLU A 143 5.67 -3.30 2.79
CA GLU A 143 5.92 -4.73 2.64
C GLU A 143 5.74 -5.19 1.19
N SER A 144 4.69 -4.72 0.52
CA SER A 144 4.44 -5.01 -0.90
C SER A 144 5.53 -4.44 -1.81
N LEU A 145 6.01 -3.22 -1.50
CA LEU A 145 7.12 -2.59 -2.23
C LEU A 145 8.42 -3.38 -2.04
N CYS A 146 8.73 -3.80 -0.81
CA CYS A 146 9.89 -4.64 -0.51
C CYS A 146 9.81 -6.02 -1.16
N ALA A 147 8.61 -6.56 -1.34
CA ALA A 147 8.38 -7.80 -2.09
C ALA A 147 8.45 -7.63 -3.62
N GLY A 148 8.69 -6.43 -4.12
CA GLY A 148 8.79 -6.15 -5.56
C GLY A 148 7.50 -6.37 -6.33
N LYS A 149 6.35 -6.15 -5.70
CA LYS A 149 5.02 -6.34 -6.30
C LYS A 149 4.61 -5.18 -7.21
N ASN A 150 3.75 -5.46 -8.17
CA ASN A 150 3.10 -4.46 -9.02
C ASN A 150 2.01 -3.74 -8.21
N ILE A 151 2.28 -2.53 -7.74
CA ILE A 151 1.42 -1.83 -6.80
C ILE A 151 0.63 -0.72 -7.49
N VAL A 152 -0.67 -0.75 -7.29
CA VAL A 152 -1.56 0.40 -7.51
C VAL A 152 -1.95 0.95 -6.13
N LEU A 153 -1.62 2.21 -5.90
CA LEU A 153 -1.98 2.94 -4.68
C LEU A 153 -3.12 3.89 -5.00
N ILE A 154 -4.22 3.76 -4.26
CA ILE A 154 -5.31 4.72 -4.35
C ILE A 154 -5.01 5.88 -3.42
N ASN A 155 -4.93 7.07 -3.99
CA ASN A 155 -4.81 8.31 -3.25
C ASN A 155 -6.21 8.85 -2.97
N HIS A 156 -6.73 8.57 -1.79
CA HIS A 156 -8.05 9.07 -1.40
C HIS A 156 -7.96 10.04 -0.22
N LEU A 157 -9.03 10.82 -0.03
CA LEU A 157 -9.06 11.98 0.86
C LEU A 157 -8.90 11.66 2.36
N GLN A 158 -8.99 10.40 2.76
CA GLN A 158 -8.84 10.03 4.18
C GLN A 158 -7.40 10.24 4.67
N ARG A 159 -6.43 9.85 3.84
CA ARG A 159 -4.99 10.04 4.08
C ARG A 159 -4.32 10.40 2.76
N PRO A 160 -4.44 11.65 2.31
CA PRO A 160 -3.84 12.05 1.05
C PRO A 160 -2.33 11.81 1.10
N PHE A 161 -1.83 11.18 0.06
CA PHE A 161 -0.41 10.91 -0.09
C PHE A 161 0.22 12.11 -0.79
N ASP A 162 1.04 12.87 -0.06
CA ASP A 162 1.80 13.96 -0.67
C ASP A 162 2.92 13.43 -1.54
N LEU A 163 2.68 13.43 -2.84
CA LEU A 163 3.64 13.00 -3.85
C LEU A 163 4.72 14.03 -4.14
N SER A 164 4.52 15.29 -3.75
CA SER A 164 5.52 16.34 -3.95
C SER A 164 6.74 16.11 -3.08
N SER A 165 6.54 15.54 -1.90
CA SER A 165 7.61 15.18 -0.97
C SER A 165 8.36 13.89 -1.33
N LYS A 166 7.79 13.06 -2.25
CA LYS A 166 8.32 11.72 -2.57
C LYS A 166 8.25 11.41 -4.08
N PRO A 167 8.88 12.21 -4.93
CA PRO A 167 8.78 12.04 -6.39
C PRO A 167 9.28 10.67 -6.87
N ASP A 168 10.22 10.06 -6.14
CA ASP A 168 10.76 8.76 -6.52
C ASP A 168 9.73 7.63 -6.39
N LEU A 169 8.75 7.73 -5.48
CA LEU A 169 7.72 6.70 -5.33
C LEU A 169 6.84 6.56 -6.58
N LYS A 170 6.60 7.64 -7.31
CA LYS A 170 5.90 7.58 -8.61
C LYS A 170 6.58 6.68 -9.63
N LYS A 171 7.89 6.43 -9.48
CA LYS A 171 8.65 5.54 -10.36
C LYS A 171 8.47 4.06 -10.00
N ALA A 172 7.98 3.77 -8.81
CA ALA A 172 7.85 2.41 -8.28
C ALA A 172 6.41 1.92 -8.14
N VAL A 173 5.41 2.83 -8.20
CA VAL A 173 4.00 2.49 -8.03
C VAL A 173 3.13 3.31 -8.97
N LYS A 174 2.01 2.73 -9.40
CA LYS A 174 0.94 3.48 -10.06
C LYS A 174 0.07 4.15 -8.99
N ILE A 175 -0.31 5.40 -9.21
CA ILE A 175 -1.14 6.15 -8.27
C ILE A 175 -2.37 6.66 -8.99
N ILE A 176 -3.53 6.41 -8.37
CA ILE A 176 -4.82 6.83 -8.89
C ILE A 176 -5.53 7.62 -7.80
N ASP A 177 -6.00 8.82 -8.15
CA ASP A 177 -6.79 9.63 -7.24
C ASP A 177 -8.24 9.16 -7.24
N ALA A 178 -8.80 9.00 -6.04
CA ALA A 178 -10.24 8.88 -5.84
C ALA A 178 -10.85 10.27 -5.70
N TYR A 179 -12.12 10.42 -6.06
CA TYR A 179 -12.85 11.68 -6.00
C TYR A 179 -14.28 11.48 -5.50
N TRP A 180 -14.90 12.56 -5.05
CA TRP A 180 -16.28 12.54 -4.63
C TRP A 180 -17.21 12.99 -5.76
N GLU A 181 -18.26 12.22 -6.00
CA GLU A 181 -19.35 12.54 -6.92
C GLU A 181 -20.68 12.28 -6.22
N ALA A 182 -21.50 13.32 -6.04
CA ALA A 182 -22.80 13.22 -5.35
C ALA A 182 -22.73 12.46 -3.99
N ASN A 183 -21.72 12.75 -3.17
CA ASN A 183 -21.45 12.09 -1.88
C ASN A 183 -21.04 10.59 -1.98
N ILE A 184 -20.75 10.09 -3.16
CA ILE A 184 -20.23 8.74 -3.40
C ILE A 184 -18.76 8.85 -3.73
N LEU A 185 -17.93 8.02 -3.10
CA LEU A 185 -16.52 7.93 -3.44
C LEU A 185 -16.36 7.12 -4.74
N LYS A 186 -15.66 7.69 -5.70
CA LYS A 186 -15.47 7.16 -7.05
C LYS A 186 -14.00 7.10 -7.43
N ILE A 187 -13.71 6.31 -8.45
CA ILE A 187 -12.41 6.24 -9.12
C ILE A 187 -12.63 6.16 -10.63
N ASP A 188 -11.65 6.57 -11.40
CA ASP A 188 -11.61 6.28 -12.84
C ASP A 188 -11.36 4.77 -13.03
N GLU A 189 -12.44 4.02 -13.30
CA GLU A 189 -12.41 2.56 -13.45
C GLU A 189 -11.48 2.12 -14.59
N LYS A 190 -11.54 2.84 -15.74
CA LYS A 190 -10.67 2.52 -16.87
C LYS A 190 -9.21 2.65 -16.47
N LYS A 191 -8.84 3.75 -15.82
CA LYS A 191 -7.48 3.99 -15.36
C LYS A 191 -7.05 2.95 -14.31
N LEU A 192 -7.96 2.51 -13.42
CA LEU A 192 -7.71 1.44 -12.47
C LEU A 192 -7.35 0.14 -13.18
N ILE A 193 -8.18 -0.29 -14.12
CA ILE A 193 -7.98 -1.53 -14.89
C ILE A 193 -6.72 -1.45 -15.74
N ASP A 194 -6.53 -0.34 -16.47
CA ASP A 194 -5.32 -0.12 -17.28
C ASP A 194 -4.03 -0.15 -16.43
N SER A 195 -4.12 0.28 -15.18
CA SER A 195 -2.97 0.26 -14.27
C SER A 195 -2.51 -1.15 -13.89
N PHE A 196 -3.38 -2.15 -13.99
CA PHE A 196 -3.04 -3.55 -13.77
C PHE A 196 -2.71 -4.29 -15.07
N THR A 197 -3.48 -4.07 -16.14
CA THR A 197 -3.27 -4.73 -17.42
C THR A 197 -2.01 -4.25 -18.14
N ASN A 198 -1.69 -2.97 -18.01
CA ASN A 198 -0.55 -2.30 -18.65
C ASN A 198 0.44 -1.76 -17.62
N PHE A 199 0.85 -2.64 -16.68
CA PHE A 199 1.82 -2.25 -15.67
C PHE A 199 3.22 -2.12 -16.29
N ASP A 200 3.67 -0.88 -16.48
CA ASP A 200 4.89 -0.52 -17.21
C ASP A 200 6.07 -0.12 -16.31
N ILE A 201 5.89 -0.17 -14.99
CA ILE A 201 6.98 0.15 -14.04
C ILE A 201 8.00 -0.99 -14.03
N LYS A 202 9.26 -0.63 -14.26
CA LYS A 202 10.34 -1.59 -14.31
C LYS A 202 10.70 -2.10 -12.91
N LYS A 203 10.93 -3.40 -12.77
CA LYS A 203 11.35 -4.01 -11.49
C LYS A 203 12.62 -3.38 -10.91
N VAL A 204 13.52 -2.88 -11.75
CA VAL A 204 14.74 -2.18 -11.32
C VAL A 204 14.41 -0.88 -10.59
N ASP A 205 13.37 -0.15 -11.00
CA ASP A 205 12.96 1.09 -10.36
C ASP A 205 12.32 0.82 -8.99
N ILE A 206 11.48 -0.22 -8.89
CA ILE A 206 10.92 -0.69 -7.63
C ILE A 206 12.04 -1.06 -6.66
N THR A 207 13.02 -1.85 -7.13
CA THR A 207 14.17 -2.28 -6.33
C THR A 207 15.00 -1.10 -5.84
N LYS A 208 15.24 -0.11 -6.70
CA LYS A 208 15.99 1.09 -6.33
C LYS A 208 15.28 1.89 -5.24
N VAL A 209 14.00 2.16 -5.43
CA VAL A 209 13.20 2.89 -4.43
C VAL A 209 13.15 2.12 -3.11
N THR A 210 12.94 0.81 -3.15
CA THR A 210 12.94 -0.03 -1.95
C THR A 210 14.26 0.08 -1.18
N LYS A 211 15.39 -0.04 -1.87
CA LYS A 211 16.71 0.08 -1.24
C LYS A 211 16.91 1.47 -0.63
N ASP A 212 16.66 2.52 -1.38
CA ASP A 212 16.92 3.89 -0.97
C ASP A 212 16.08 4.33 0.24
N TYR A 213 14.84 3.85 0.34
CA TYR A 213 13.91 4.28 1.40
C TYR A 213 13.83 3.35 2.62
N TYR A 214 14.11 2.05 2.45
CA TYR A 214 13.80 1.08 3.51
C TYR A 214 14.94 0.13 3.87
N LEU A 215 15.92 -0.10 2.99
CA LEU A 215 16.95 -1.11 3.21
C LEU A 215 18.36 -0.53 3.34
N SER A 216 18.61 0.70 2.84
CA SER A 216 19.96 1.24 2.80
C SER A 216 20.48 1.58 4.20
N ARG A 217 21.69 1.12 4.47
CA ARG A 217 22.47 1.40 5.68
C ARG A 217 23.61 2.36 5.35
N GLU A 218 24.09 3.08 6.36
CA GLU A 218 25.35 3.82 6.29
C GLU A 218 26.54 2.88 6.39
#